data_9c3a477954e4f29980b25d992678f616
#
_entry.id   9c3a477954e4f29980b25d992678f616
#
_cell.length_a   1.000
_cell.length_b   1.000
_cell.length_c   1.000
_cell.angle_alpha   90.00
_cell.angle_beta   90.00
_cell.angle_gamma   90.00
#
_symmetry.space_group_name_H-M   'P 1'
#
loop_
_entity.id
_entity.type
_entity.pdbx_description
1 polymer ?
#
loop_
_entity_poly.entity_id
_entity_poly.type
_entity_poly.pdbx_seq_one_letter_code
_entity_poly.pdbx_strand_id
1 'polypeptide(L)'
;MKVLIWSDLPIPSGFGRISREVARRLAHRGYEVAAISIMYQDGPHGEPYYVWSAAPPRDLWKCNVEIVESARTDVIIGFQDFPYHYTLFWGTKIDFSRIAWIFVTPIDGEPIDPDWVRLVDFADGAMVISEFGVDAMRKHGKQVFLCPCGVDTNEFKPATEEEKQAIRQKAGIAPGAWIVGMFSQNQGRKNIPYMMEEFRDFCVDKPEAILYFDMEKESPAGWNLTKLSQQIGLPLNRLLCRPDINAQVPAIRDRYCMLDMHGVPAFREGWGLPLVESMACKIPTFAVDWSSGTEIVGDGRGYLIPRQPYMTYGTWGGARDAHPVPGALRAAMEDAYRDRLKASYVADVGYKWAIGRTWDKTTDAVESLVKQCMEQKQRGRVPYSKAAVPSAPVSNVQQNVGEHRGGGV
;
A
#
# COMPACT_ATOMS: atom_id res chain seq x y z
N MET A 1 8.25 -16.50 22.59
CA MET A 1 7.23 -16.78 21.57
C MET A 1 7.84 -16.56 20.20
N LYS A 2 7.67 -17.56 19.33
CA LYS A 2 8.22 -17.58 17.97
C LYS A 2 7.17 -17.08 16.98
N VAL A 3 7.48 -15.98 16.31
CA VAL A 3 6.61 -15.32 15.35
C VAL A 3 7.16 -15.51 13.94
N LEU A 4 6.38 -16.06 13.06
CA LEU A 4 6.70 -16.20 11.66
C LEU A 4 5.91 -15.19 10.84
N ILE A 5 6.60 -14.26 10.20
CA ILE A 5 5.99 -13.29 9.29
C ILE A 5 5.94 -13.87 7.89
N TRP A 6 4.78 -13.88 7.27
CA TRP A 6 4.57 -14.34 5.91
C TRP A 6 4.16 -13.18 5.03
N SER A 7 5.04 -12.73 4.11
CA SER A 7 4.87 -11.49 3.35
C SER A 7 5.85 -11.37 2.17
N ASP A 8 6.00 -10.17 1.62
CA ASP A 8 6.96 -9.82 0.56
C ASP A 8 8.35 -9.39 1.11
N LEU A 9 8.48 -9.16 2.42
CA LEU A 9 9.73 -8.63 2.96
C LEU A 9 10.94 -9.54 2.59
N PRO A 10 12.13 -9.03 2.34
CA PRO A 10 12.59 -7.64 2.52
C PRO A 10 12.31 -6.72 1.32
N ILE A 11 11.53 -7.16 0.33
CA ILE A 11 11.21 -6.38 -0.87
C ILE A 11 10.45 -5.09 -0.47
N PRO A 12 10.76 -3.93 -1.07
CA PRO A 12 10.13 -2.65 -0.73
C PRO A 12 8.73 -2.46 -1.37
N SER A 13 7.89 -3.50 -1.31
CA SER A 13 6.47 -3.42 -1.64
C SER A 13 5.67 -2.78 -0.50
N GLY A 14 4.39 -2.51 -0.70
CA GLY A 14 3.50 -2.05 0.37
C GLY A 14 3.44 -3.05 1.53
N PHE A 15 3.23 -4.33 1.23
CA PHE A 15 3.22 -5.40 2.24
C PHE A 15 4.59 -5.61 2.86
N GLY A 16 5.65 -5.59 2.06
CA GLY A 16 7.02 -5.70 2.55
C GLY A 16 7.36 -4.60 3.54
N ARG A 17 6.90 -3.36 3.32
CA ARG A 17 7.12 -2.24 4.23
C ARG A 17 6.35 -2.43 5.55
N ILE A 18 5.04 -2.70 5.50
CA ILE A 18 4.23 -2.88 6.70
C ILE A 18 4.76 -4.04 7.54
N SER A 19 5.00 -5.18 6.92
CA SER A 19 5.47 -6.38 7.61
C SER A 19 6.87 -6.21 8.20
N ARG A 20 7.79 -5.53 7.50
CA ARG A 20 9.13 -5.21 7.98
C ARG A 20 9.11 -4.34 9.23
N GLU A 21 8.30 -3.29 9.23
CA GLU A 21 8.19 -2.37 10.36
C GLU A 21 7.64 -3.07 11.61
N VAL A 22 6.65 -3.95 11.44
CA VAL A 22 6.12 -4.78 12.52
C VAL A 22 7.14 -5.82 12.99
N ALA A 23 7.77 -6.57 12.07
CA ALA A 23 8.73 -7.61 12.38
C ALA A 23 9.94 -7.11 13.17
N ARG A 24 10.53 -5.97 12.74
CA ARG A 24 11.67 -5.34 13.43
C ARG A 24 11.31 -4.94 14.86
N ARG A 25 10.13 -4.36 15.08
CA ARG A 25 9.67 -3.94 16.41
C ARG A 25 9.34 -5.13 17.30
N LEU A 26 8.73 -6.18 16.77
CA LEU A 26 8.52 -7.41 17.53
C LEU A 26 9.85 -8.04 17.95
N ALA A 27 10.85 -8.09 17.06
CA ALA A 27 12.19 -8.57 17.41
C ALA A 27 12.84 -7.72 18.54
N HIS A 28 12.74 -6.39 18.47
CA HIS A 28 13.23 -5.49 19.54
C HIS A 28 12.46 -5.67 20.86
N ARG A 29 11.21 -6.12 20.82
CA ARG A 29 10.40 -6.44 22.01
C ARG A 29 10.67 -7.84 22.57
N GLY A 30 11.65 -8.55 22.03
CA GLY A 30 12.10 -9.85 22.55
C GLY A 30 11.34 -11.05 21.98
N TYR A 31 10.57 -10.90 20.92
CA TYR A 31 10.02 -12.03 20.17
C TYR A 31 11.12 -12.68 19.31
N GLU A 32 11.10 -13.99 19.21
CA GLU A 32 11.92 -14.72 18.24
C GLU A 32 11.22 -14.63 16.87
N VAL A 33 11.68 -13.70 16.04
CA VAL A 33 11.07 -13.41 14.74
C VAL A 33 11.82 -14.11 13.63
N ALA A 34 11.08 -14.65 12.68
CA ALA A 34 11.58 -15.11 11.40
C ALA A 34 10.56 -14.76 10.31
N ALA A 35 10.94 -14.86 9.03
CA ALA A 35 10.05 -14.54 7.95
C ALA A 35 10.12 -15.53 6.79
N ILE A 36 8.99 -15.69 6.08
CA ILE A 36 8.92 -16.31 4.75
C ILE A 36 8.56 -15.20 3.76
N SER A 37 9.38 -15.04 2.73
CA SER A 37 9.11 -14.11 1.65
C SER A 37 8.68 -14.82 0.38
N ILE A 38 7.53 -14.41 -0.15
CA ILE A 38 6.99 -14.94 -1.40
C ILE A 38 7.58 -14.30 -2.66
N MET A 39 8.32 -13.20 -2.50
CA MET A 39 8.90 -12.41 -3.61
C MET A 39 10.42 -12.35 -3.60
N TYR A 40 11.07 -12.71 -2.50
CA TYR A 40 12.52 -12.61 -2.33
C TYR A 40 13.25 -13.85 -2.87
N GLN A 41 14.29 -13.65 -3.66
CA GLN A 41 15.05 -14.71 -4.35
C GLN A 41 16.40 -15.00 -3.71
N ASP A 42 16.50 -15.03 -2.41
CA ASP A 42 17.75 -15.17 -1.66
C ASP A 42 18.80 -14.09 -1.97
N GLY A 43 19.61 -13.76 -0.99
CA GLY A 43 20.66 -12.76 -1.09
C GLY A 43 20.88 -12.04 0.24
N PRO A 44 21.80 -11.10 0.31
CA PRO A 44 22.01 -10.29 1.49
C PRO A 44 20.79 -9.36 1.72
N HIS A 45 20.34 -9.30 2.97
CA HIS A 45 19.28 -8.37 3.42
C HIS A 45 19.69 -7.75 4.76
N GLY A 46 19.22 -6.55 5.06
CA GLY A 46 19.54 -5.83 6.30
C GLY A 46 18.59 -6.12 7.47
N GLU A 47 17.82 -7.20 7.43
CA GLU A 47 16.89 -7.54 8.50
C GLU A 47 17.58 -8.24 9.67
N PRO A 48 17.19 -7.96 10.92
CA PRO A 48 17.82 -8.55 12.12
C PRO A 48 17.32 -9.98 12.42
N TYR A 49 16.57 -10.59 11.54
CA TYR A 49 15.98 -11.93 11.66
C TYR A 49 16.18 -12.72 10.36
N TYR A 50 16.02 -14.04 10.45
CA TYR A 50 16.17 -14.89 9.27
C TYR A 50 14.97 -14.76 8.32
N VAL A 51 15.25 -14.72 7.01
CA VAL A 51 14.24 -14.64 5.93
C VAL A 51 14.44 -15.83 5.00
N TRP A 52 13.44 -16.72 4.93
CA TRP A 52 13.40 -17.81 3.95
C TRP A 52 12.79 -17.31 2.65
N SER A 53 13.45 -17.63 1.55
CA SER A 53 12.88 -17.42 0.22
C SER A 53 11.87 -18.53 -0.11
N ALA A 54 10.67 -18.15 -0.48
CA ALA A 54 9.67 -19.02 -1.09
C ALA A 54 9.28 -18.56 -2.51
N ALA A 55 10.08 -17.65 -3.09
CA ALA A 55 9.87 -17.15 -4.44
C ALA A 55 10.14 -18.21 -5.52
N PRO A 56 9.50 -18.14 -6.69
CA PRO A 56 9.81 -19.00 -7.83
C PRO A 56 11.32 -18.97 -8.18
N PRO A 57 11.89 -20.09 -8.64
CA PRO A 57 11.22 -21.33 -9.10
C PRO A 57 10.86 -22.32 -7.99
N ARG A 58 11.01 -21.99 -6.73
CA ARG A 58 10.62 -22.89 -5.63
C ARG A 58 9.10 -23.10 -5.60
N ASP A 59 8.68 -24.31 -5.20
CA ASP A 59 7.28 -24.57 -4.92
C ASP A 59 6.89 -23.86 -3.62
N LEU A 60 6.30 -22.69 -3.76
CA LEU A 60 5.88 -21.83 -2.67
C LEU A 60 5.12 -22.59 -1.56
N TRP A 61 4.25 -23.49 -1.94
CA TRP A 61 3.35 -24.17 -1.00
C TRP A 61 4.05 -25.26 -0.22
N LYS A 62 4.91 -26.03 -0.89
CA LYS A 62 5.73 -27.07 -0.25
C LYS A 62 6.77 -26.45 0.68
N CYS A 63 7.49 -25.40 0.24
CA CYS A 63 8.43 -24.69 1.06
C CYS A 63 7.80 -24.10 2.33
N ASN A 64 6.59 -23.54 2.25
CA ASN A 64 5.91 -22.99 3.42
C ASN A 64 5.71 -24.03 4.53
N VAL A 65 5.28 -25.28 4.19
CA VAL A 65 5.09 -26.34 5.18
C VAL A 65 6.39 -26.71 5.85
N GLU A 66 7.44 -26.99 5.06
CA GLU A 66 8.75 -27.38 5.57
C GLU A 66 9.37 -26.32 6.50
N ILE A 67 9.24 -25.04 6.13
CA ILE A 67 9.74 -23.91 6.92
C ILE A 67 8.97 -23.77 8.23
N VAL A 68 7.64 -23.82 8.18
CA VAL A 68 6.80 -23.66 9.37
C VAL A 68 7.10 -24.79 10.40
N GLU A 69 7.27 -26.01 9.93
CA GLU A 69 7.61 -27.16 10.79
C GLU A 69 9.03 -27.01 11.39
N SER A 70 10.01 -26.63 10.56
CA SER A 70 11.41 -26.48 11.02
C SER A 70 11.58 -25.29 11.98
N ALA A 71 10.85 -24.21 11.78
CA ALA A 71 10.89 -23.00 12.61
C ALA A 71 10.25 -23.21 14.00
N ARG A 72 9.46 -24.27 14.22
CA ARG A 72 8.70 -24.52 15.45
C ARG A 72 7.90 -23.29 15.87
N THR A 73 7.13 -22.76 14.91
CA THR A 73 6.40 -21.50 15.00
C THR A 73 5.24 -21.59 15.97
N ASP A 74 5.06 -20.58 16.83
CA ASP A 74 3.88 -20.43 17.70
C ASP A 74 2.75 -19.69 16.98
N VAL A 75 3.10 -18.67 16.18
CA VAL A 75 2.13 -17.84 15.45
C VAL A 75 2.66 -17.47 14.06
N ILE A 76 1.79 -17.54 13.05
CA ILE A 76 2.02 -17.01 11.71
C ILE A 76 1.22 -15.71 11.57
N ILE A 77 1.90 -14.63 11.16
CA ILE A 77 1.24 -13.37 10.81
C ILE A 77 1.47 -13.13 9.33
N GLY A 78 0.39 -13.24 8.53
CA GLY A 78 0.43 -13.00 7.09
C GLY A 78 0.08 -11.54 6.76
N PHE A 79 0.89 -10.89 5.92
CA PHE A 79 0.60 -9.56 5.37
C PHE A 79 0.51 -9.67 3.86
N GLN A 80 -0.69 -9.88 3.34
CA GLN A 80 -0.95 -10.12 1.92
C GLN A 80 -2.41 -9.84 1.54
N ASP A 81 -2.69 -9.86 0.25
CA ASP A 81 -4.05 -9.88 -0.28
C ASP A 81 -4.76 -11.21 0.02
N PHE A 82 -6.09 -11.18 0.09
CA PHE A 82 -6.91 -12.36 0.38
C PHE A 82 -6.58 -13.59 -0.43
N PRO A 83 -6.36 -13.56 -1.76
CA PRO A 83 -6.04 -14.75 -2.54
C PRO A 83 -4.81 -15.49 -2.03
N TYR A 84 -3.79 -14.79 -1.57
CA TYR A 84 -2.59 -15.39 -0.99
C TYR A 84 -2.90 -16.07 0.35
N HIS A 85 -3.65 -15.41 1.22
CA HIS A 85 -4.10 -16.00 2.49
C HIS A 85 -4.97 -17.22 2.26
N TYR A 86 -5.90 -17.16 1.30
CA TYR A 86 -6.73 -18.29 0.89
C TYR A 86 -5.86 -19.47 0.47
N THR A 87 -4.86 -19.23 -0.37
CA THR A 87 -3.96 -20.28 -0.84
C THR A 87 -3.03 -20.79 0.27
N LEU A 88 -2.57 -19.95 1.18
CA LEU A 88 -1.81 -20.39 2.36
C LEU A 88 -2.64 -21.36 3.20
N PHE A 89 -3.89 -21.05 3.46
CA PHE A 89 -4.76 -21.89 4.28
C PHE A 89 -5.17 -23.19 3.58
N TRP A 90 -5.67 -23.10 2.34
CA TRP A 90 -6.19 -24.26 1.61
C TRP A 90 -5.13 -25.01 0.81
N GLY A 91 -4.15 -24.32 0.29
CA GLY A 91 -3.11 -24.90 -0.58
C GLY A 91 -1.97 -25.58 0.17
N THR A 92 -1.86 -25.38 1.50
CA THR A 92 -0.80 -25.99 2.32
C THR A 92 -1.35 -27.07 3.25
N LYS A 93 -0.44 -27.91 3.78
CA LYS A 93 -0.75 -28.91 4.81
C LYS A 93 -0.37 -28.43 6.22
N ILE A 94 -0.23 -27.13 6.43
CA ILE A 94 0.07 -26.57 7.75
C ILE A 94 -1.06 -26.94 8.73
N ASP A 95 -0.66 -27.43 9.90
CA ASP A 95 -1.59 -27.75 10.99
C ASP A 95 -1.85 -26.52 11.86
N PHE A 96 -2.85 -25.75 11.48
CA PHE A 96 -3.28 -24.56 12.22
C PHE A 96 -3.99 -24.89 13.55
N SER A 97 -4.16 -26.16 13.93
CA SER A 97 -4.69 -26.50 15.26
C SER A 97 -3.69 -26.15 16.37
N ARG A 98 -2.41 -26.18 16.06
CA ARG A 98 -1.30 -25.91 17.01
C ARG A 98 -0.68 -24.53 16.86
N ILE A 99 -0.77 -23.95 15.68
CA ILE A 99 -0.16 -22.66 15.32
C ILE A 99 -1.26 -21.62 15.21
N ALA A 100 -1.12 -20.49 15.90
CA ALA A 100 -2.05 -19.39 15.69
C ALA A 100 -1.83 -18.78 14.31
N TRP A 101 -2.92 -18.54 13.59
CA TRP A 101 -2.89 -17.86 12.30
C TRP A 101 -3.63 -16.54 12.35
N ILE A 102 -2.89 -15.47 12.13
CA ILE A 102 -3.40 -14.11 12.02
C ILE A 102 -3.09 -13.63 10.62
N PHE A 103 -4.04 -13.00 9.95
CA PHE A 103 -3.77 -12.34 8.70
C PHE A 103 -4.08 -10.85 8.75
N VAL A 104 -3.32 -10.07 7.99
CA VAL A 104 -3.48 -8.63 7.78
C VAL A 104 -3.65 -8.41 6.30
N THR A 105 -4.76 -7.81 5.88
CA THR A 105 -5.11 -7.65 4.47
C THR A 105 -5.70 -6.27 4.20
N PRO A 106 -5.51 -5.68 3.01
CA PRO A 106 -6.24 -4.50 2.58
C PRO A 106 -7.66 -4.86 2.14
N ILE A 107 -8.58 -3.95 2.33
CA ILE A 107 -9.87 -3.90 1.64
C ILE A 107 -9.87 -2.60 0.85
N ASP A 108 -9.76 -2.68 -0.46
CA ASP A 108 -9.63 -1.50 -1.33
C ASP A 108 -10.96 -1.06 -1.96
N GLY A 109 -12.01 -1.89 -1.88
CA GLY A 109 -13.34 -1.58 -2.42
C GLY A 109 -14.40 -2.57 -2.02
N GLU A 110 -15.64 -2.31 -2.44
CA GLU A 110 -16.82 -3.16 -2.24
C GLU A 110 -17.50 -3.45 -3.58
N PRO A 111 -18.22 -4.61 -3.75
CA PRO A 111 -18.38 -5.68 -2.78
C PRO A 111 -17.10 -6.47 -2.56
N ILE A 112 -16.99 -7.13 -1.40
CA ILE A 112 -15.91 -8.08 -1.12
C ILE A 112 -16.34 -9.47 -1.61
N ASP A 113 -15.42 -10.23 -2.20
CA ASP A 113 -15.66 -11.60 -2.63
C ASP A 113 -16.12 -12.44 -1.41
N PRO A 114 -17.27 -13.16 -1.51
CA PRO A 114 -17.79 -13.96 -0.40
C PRO A 114 -16.83 -15.02 0.13
N ASP A 115 -15.99 -15.60 -0.73
CA ASP A 115 -15.01 -16.60 -0.31
C ASP A 115 -13.90 -15.97 0.53
N TRP A 116 -13.53 -14.72 0.24
CA TRP A 116 -12.59 -13.97 1.06
C TRP A 116 -13.18 -13.60 2.41
N VAL A 117 -14.46 -13.19 2.44
CA VAL A 117 -15.18 -12.90 3.68
C VAL A 117 -15.20 -14.14 4.59
N ARG A 118 -15.40 -15.32 4.03
CA ARG A 118 -15.41 -16.58 4.78
C ARG A 118 -14.05 -16.94 5.40
N LEU A 119 -12.95 -16.46 4.82
CA LEU A 119 -11.61 -16.76 5.33
C LEU A 119 -11.43 -16.31 6.78
N VAL A 120 -12.12 -15.24 7.20
CA VAL A 120 -12.11 -14.74 8.58
C VAL A 120 -12.56 -15.80 9.59
N ASP A 121 -13.46 -16.70 9.21
CA ASP A 121 -14.00 -17.73 10.10
C ASP A 121 -12.97 -18.83 10.43
N PHE A 122 -11.90 -18.94 9.66
CA PHE A 122 -10.87 -19.97 9.80
C PHE A 122 -9.59 -19.46 10.48
N ALA A 123 -9.40 -18.15 10.57
CA ALA A 123 -8.25 -17.55 11.22
C ALA A 123 -8.47 -17.41 12.74
N ASP A 124 -7.39 -17.46 13.51
CA ASP A 124 -7.44 -17.12 14.93
C ASP A 124 -7.64 -15.61 15.13
N GLY A 125 -7.15 -14.81 14.18
CA GLY A 125 -7.36 -13.37 14.14
C GLY A 125 -7.29 -12.81 12.73
N ALA A 126 -8.07 -11.76 12.45
CA ALA A 126 -8.08 -11.06 11.17
C ALA A 126 -7.98 -9.55 11.40
N MET A 127 -7.09 -8.92 10.65
CA MET A 127 -6.91 -7.47 10.66
C MET A 127 -7.06 -6.90 9.26
N VAL A 128 -7.57 -5.68 9.20
CA VAL A 128 -7.60 -4.87 7.98
C VAL A 128 -6.91 -3.54 8.22
N ILE A 129 -6.36 -2.94 7.16
CA ILE A 129 -5.44 -1.80 7.31
C ILE A 129 -6.13 -0.43 7.25
N SER A 130 -7.46 -0.38 7.12
CA SER A 130 -8.26 0.86 7.05
C SER A 130 -9.59 0.72 7.78
N GLU A 131 -10.13 1.83 8.28
CA GLU A 131 -11.49 1.87 8.87
C GLU A 131 -12.55 1.53 7.81
N PHE A 132 -12.34 1.95 6.56
CA PHE A 132 -13.17 1.52 5.44
C PHE A 132 -13.26 -0.02 5.36
N GLY A 133 -12.13 -0.72 5.52
CA GLY A 133 -12.08 -2.17 5.53
C GLY A 133 -12.80 -2.79 6.72
N VAL A 134 -12.69 -2.18 7.92
CA VAL A 134 -13.42 -2.61 9.12
C VAL A 134 -14.93 -2.51 8.88
N ASP A 135 -15.40 -1.38 8.35
CA ASP A 135 -16.82 -1.15 8.06
C ASP A 135 -17.34 -2.09 6.96
N ALA A 136 -16.56 -2.30 5.91
CA ALA A 136 -16.89 -3.24 4.85
C ALA A 136 -17.06 -4.67 5.38
N MET A 137 -16.14 -5.16 6.21
CA MET A 137 -16.25 -6.50 6.83
C MET A 137 -17.40 -6.59 7.83
N ARG A 138 -17.69 -5.52 8.57
CA ARG A 138 -18.82 -5.45 9.50
C ARG A 138 -20.18 -5.61 8.78
N LYS A 139 -20.32 -5.06 7.57
CA LYS A 139 -21.54 -5.26 6.74
C LYS A 139 -21.77 -6.73 6.38
N HIS A 140 -20.73 -7.55 6.35
CA HIS A 140 -20.79 -9.00 6.18
C HIS A 140 -20.91 -9.78 7.49
N GLY A 141 -21.14 -9.11 8.62
CA GLY A 141 -21.24 -9.74 9.94
C GLY A 141 -19.91 -10.27 10.48
N LYS A 142 -18.75 -9.84 9.93
CA LYS A 142 -17.44 -10.29 10.36
C LYS A 142 -16.80 -9.31 11.32
N GLN A 143 -16.23 -9.84 12.40
CA GLN A 143 -15.40 -9.07 13.32
C GLN A 143 -13.94 -9.14 12.86
N VAL A 144 -13.37 -7.98 12.55
CA VAL A 144 -11.96 -7.80 12.25
C VAL A 144 -11.40 -6.66 13.08
N PHE A 145 -10.09 -6.64 13.24
CA PHE A 145 -9.39 -5.59 13.99
C PHE A 145 -8.69 -4.63 13.02
N LEU A 146 -8.57 -3.38 13.41
CA LEU A 146 -7.79 -2.41 12.64
C LEU A 146 -6.30 -2.64 12.86
N CYS A 147 -5.54 -2.73 11.76
CA CYS A 147 -4.08 -2.63 11.73
C CYS A 147 -3.69 -1.27 11.16
N PRO A 148 -3.59 -0.20 11.96
CA PRO A 148 -3.36 1.13 11.43
C PRO A 148 -1.95 1.22 10.84
N CYS A 149 -1.83 1.59 9.56
CA CYS A 149 -0.51 1.78 8.96
C CYS A 149 0.15 3.05 9.50
N GLY A 150 1.42 2.91 9.87
CA GLY A 150 2.26 4.00 10.34
C GLY A 150 3.03 4.71 9.24
N VAL A 151 3.77 5.75 9.64
CA VAL A 151 4.81 6.42 8.85
C VAL A 151 6.08 6.57 9.69
N ASP A 152 7.24 6.44 9.07
CA ASP A 152 8.52 6.72 9.74
C ASP A 152 8.81 8.23 9.68
N THR A 153 8.57 8.92 10.78
CA THR A 153 8.79 10.36 10.89
C THR A 153 10.28 10.76 11.01
N ASN A 154 11.19 9.80 11.18
CA ASN A 154 12.63 10.07 11.07
C ASN A 154 13.05 10.16 9.61
N GLU A 155 12.45 9.33 8.74
CA GLU A 155 12.66 9.35 7.30
C GLU A 155 11.82 10.45 6.65
N PHE A 156 10.50 10.41 6.81
CA PHE A 156 9.55 11.34 6.18
C PHE A 156 9.30 12.55 7.08
N LYS A 157 9.97 13.65 6.77
CA LYS A 157 9.89 14.92 7.49
C LYS A 157 9.96 16.10 6.53
N PRO A 158 9.38 17.25 6.88
CA PRO A 158 9.41 18.43 6.04
C PRO A 158 10.85 18.87 5.70
N ALA A 159 11.03 19.45 4.52
CA ALA A 159 12.23 20.19 4.14
C ALA A 159 12.04 21.67 4.44
N THR A 160 13.15 22.38 4.72
CA THR A 160 13.15 23.85 4.65
C THR A 160 13.05 24.30 3.20
N GLU A 161 12.77 25.57 2.96
CA GLU A 161 12.72 26.09 1.58
C GLU A 161 14.09 26.00 0.90
N GLU A 162 15.18 26.24 1.64
CA GLU A 162 16.56 26.11 1.16
C GLU A 162 16.87 24.65 0.76
N GLU A 163 16.47 23.68 1.60
CA GLU A 163 16.63 22.25 1.28
C GLU A 163 15.82 21.87 0.04
N LYS A 164 14.57 22.34 -0.05
CA LYS A 164 13.70 22.09 -1.23
C LYS A 164 14.34 22.61 -2.51
N GLN A 165 14.87 23.84 -2.49
CA GLN A 165 15.55 24.43 -3.65
C GLN A 165 16.83 23.67 -4.01
N ALA A 166 17.62 23.26 -3.02
CA ALA A 166 18.82 22.46 -3.25
C ALA A 166 18.50 21.07 -3.88
N ILE A 167 17.41 20.42 -3.42
CA ILE A 167 16.93 19.16 -4.00
C ILE A 167 16.50 19.37 -5.45
N ARG A 168 15.73 20.41 -5.74
CA ARG A 168 15.28 20.75 -7.09
C ARG A 168 16.45 21.03 -8.04
N GLN A 169 17.44 21.76 -7.56
CA GLN A 169 18.66 22.01 -8.34
C GLN A 169 19.41 20.72 -8.69
N LYS A 170 19.56 19.78 -7.74
CA LYS A 170 20.14 18.45 -8.00
C LYS A 170 19.35 17.67 -9.05
N ALA A 171 18.03 17.77 -9.03
CA ALA A 171 17.13 17.15 -9.99
C ALA A 171 17.13 17.84 -11.37
N GLY A 172 17.86 18.93 -11.55
CA GLY A 172 17.86 19.70 -12.79
C GLY A 172 16.57 20.47 -13.06
N ILE A 173 15.80 20.76 -11.99
CA ILE A 173 14.50 21.46 -12.07
C ILE A 173 14.75 22.96 -12.03
N ALA A 174 14.15 23.68 -12.96
CA ALA A 174 14.29 25.13 -13.07
C ALA A 174 13.72 25.84 -11.82
N PRO A 175 14.33 26.97 -11.39
CA PRO A 175 13.76 27.83 -10.36
C PRO A 175 12.33 28.27 -10.71
N GLY A 176 11.44 28.30 -9.71
CA GLY A 176 10.04 28.70 -9.90
C GLY A 176 9.12 27.60 -10.44
N ALA A 177 9.62 26.42 -10.76
CA ALA A 177 8.78 25.30 -11.16
C ALA A 177 7.73 24.96 -10.11
N TRP A 178 6.52 24.64 -10.57
CA TRP A 178 5.46 24.06 -9.74
C TRP A 178 5.26 22.59 -10.10
N ILE A 179 5.38 21.72 -9.10
CA ILE A 179 5.49 20.28 -9.33
C ILE A 179 4.36 19.57 -8.61
N VAL A 180 3.51 18.88 -9.39
CA VAL A 180 2.58 17.89 -8.84
C VAL A 180 3.14 16.49 -9.03
N GLY A 181 3.14 15.68 -7.97
CA GLY A 181 3.72 14.34 -7.97
C GLY A 181 2.71 13.23 -7.77
N MET A 182 3.03 12.07 -8.32
CA MET A 182 2.30 10.82 -8.07
C MET A 182 3.30 9.70 -7.78
N PHE A 183 3.24 9.14 -6.57
CA PHE A 183 4.06 8.01 -6.13
C PHE A 183 3.21 6.74 -6.12
N SER A 184 3.47 5.83 -7.04
CA SER A 184 2.78 4.54 -7.10
C SER A 184 3.53 3.58 -8.03
N GLN A 185 3.11 2.32 -8.03
CA GLN A 185 3.45 1.44 -9.13
C GLN A 185 2.67 1.86 -10.40
N ASN A 186 3.28 1.70 -11.55
CA ASN A 186 2.63 1.91 -12.84
C ASN A 186 1.67 0.74 -13.12
N GLN A 187 0.40 0.92 -12.69
CA GLN A 187 -0.66 -0.07 -12.74
C GLN A 187 -1.99 0.58 -13.16
N GLY A 188 -2.84 -0.21 -13.84
CA GLY A 188 -4.13 0.30 -14.37
C GLY A 188 -5.04 0.92 -13.29
N ARG A 189 -5.15 0.30 -12.09
CA ARG A 189 -6.00 0.80 -11.00
C ARG A 189 -5.59 2.17 -10.42
N LYS A 190 -4.36 2.63 -10.70
CA LYS A 190 -3.86 3.92 -10.23
C LYS A 190 -4.33 5.10 -11.06
N ASN A 191 -5.05 4.83 -12.15
CA ASN A 191 -5.69 5.83 -13.00
C ASN A 191 -4.74 6.91 -13.53
N ILE A 192 -3.58 6.48 -14.00
CA ILE A 192 -2.53 7.35 -14.56
C ILE A 192 -3.06 8.21 -15.73
N PRO A 193 -3.87 7.69 -16.68
CA PRO A 193 -4.40 8.51 -17.76
C PRO A 193 -5.16 9.74 -17.26
N TYR A 194 -6.06 9.58 -16.28
CA TYR A 194 -6.79 10.70 -15.69
C TYR A 194 -5.84 11.74 -15.08
N MET A 195 -4.81 11.31 -14.34
CA MET A 195 -3.80 12.22 -13.79
C MET A 195 -3.13 13.04 -14.88
N MET A 196 -2.78 12.42 -16.00
CA MET A 196 -2.10 13.08 -17.11
C MET A 196 -3.03 14.03 -17.89
N GLU A 197 -4.29 13.65 -18.09
CA GLU A 197 -5.30 14.48 -18.75
C GLU A 197 -5.63 15.74 -17.93
N GLU A 198 -5.87 15.58 -16.64
CA GLU A 198 -6.15 16.71 -15.74
C GLU A 198 -4.94 17.67 -15.63
N PHE A 199 -3.73 17.12 -15.60
CA PHE A 199 -2.52 17.93 -15.58
C PHE A 199 -2.27 18.62 -16.94
N ARG A 200 -2.50 17.95 -18.07
CA ARG A 200 -2.40 18.57 -19.39
C ARG A 200 -3.28 19.82 -19.47
N ASP A 201 -4.54 19.71 -19.03
CA ASP A 201 -5.48 20.83 -19.07
C ASP A 201 -5.13 21.92 -18.05
N PHE A 202 -4.51 21.56 -16.93
CA PHE A 202 -4.01 22.49 -15.92
C PHE A 202 -2.80 23.30 -16.43
N CYS A 203 -1.86 22.66 -17.13
CA CYS A 203 -0.59 23.29 -17.48
C CYS A 203 -0.59 24.17 -18.74
N VAL A 204 -1.75 24.33 -19.41
CA VAL A 204 -1.88 25.07 -20.69
C VAL A 204 -1.31 26.48 -20.60
N ASP A 205 -1.61 27.22 -19.54
CA ASP A 205 -1.17 28.60 -19.29
C ASP A 205 -0.08 28.72 -18.21
N LYS A 206 0.52 27.59 -17.78
CA LYS A 206 1.53 27.53 -16.72
C LYS A 206 2.81 26.85 -17.25
N PRO A 207 3.68 27.64 -17.92
CA PRO A 207 4.91 27.09 -18.51
C PRO A 207 5.89 26.49 -17.52
N GLU A 208 5.83 26.80 -16.25
CA GLU A 208 6.65 26.28 -15.16
C GLU A 208 6.10 24.99 -14.52
N ALA A 209 4.87 24.55 -14.87
CA ALA A 209 4.27 23.38 -14.26
C ALA A 209 4.90 22.08 -14.77
N ILE A 210 5.18 21.15 -13.87
CA ILE A 210 5.78 19.82 -14.11
C ILE A 210 4.94 18.74 -13.44
N LEU A 211 4.64 17.66 -14.17
CA LEU A 211 4.11 16.42 -13.63
C LEU A 211 5.27 15.47 -13.33
N TYR A 212 5.38 15.05 -12.07
CA TYR A 212 6.38 14.07 -11.65
C TYR A 212 5.75 12.72 -11.32
N PHE A 213 6.25 11.66 -11.93
CA PHE A 213 5.88 10.29 -11.61
C PHE A 213 7.02 9.53 -10.94
N ASP A 214 6.87 9.19 -9.65
CA ASP A 214 7.79 8.28 -8.96
C ASP A 214 7.44 6.82 -9.30
N MET A 215 7.68 6.45 -10.54
CA MET A 215 7.45 5.09 -11.06
C MET A 215 8.29 4.85 -12.31
N GLU A 216 8.35 3.60 -12.76
CA GLU A 216 8.97 3.24 -14.03
C GLU A 216 8.17 3.79 -15.22
N LYS A 217 8.88 4.19 -16.28
CA LYS A 217 8.27 4.74 -17.52
C LYS A 217 7.38 3.74 -18.24
N GLU A 218 7.63 2.46 -18.06
CA GLU A 218 6.88 1.38 -18.69
C GLU A 218 6.62 0.23 -17.72
N SER A 219 5.45 -0.38 -17.81
CA SER A 219 5.08 -1.53 -16.99
C SER A 219 4.10 -2.43 -17.75
N PRO A 220 4.29 -3.75 -17.73
CA PRO A 220 3.31 -4.71 -18.28
C PRO A 220 1.92 -4.63 -17.60
N ALA A 221 1.89 -4.22 -16.34
CA ALA A 221 0.65 -4.05 -15.56
C ALA A 221 0.01 -2.66 -15.70
N GLY A 222 0.60 -1.79 -16.51
CA GLY A 222 0.19 -0.39 -16.64
C GLY A 222 0.44 0.17 -18.03
N TRP A 223 1.17 1.28 -18.09
CA TRP A 223 1.29 2.10 -19.28
C TRP A 223 2.75 2.33 -19.71
N ASN A 224 2.97 2.51 -21.02
CA ASN A 224 4.14 3.23 -21.49
C ASN A 224 3.86 4.73 -21.40
N LEU A 225 4.42 5.40 -20.40
CA LEU A 225 4.11 6.79 -20.07
C LEU A 225 4.47 7.77 -21.18
N THR A 226 5.53 7.49 -21.94
CA THR A 226 5.94 8.32 -23.07
C THR A 226 4.91 8.26 -24.20
N LYS A 227 4.46 7.05 -24.57
CA LYS A 227 3.41 6.87 -25.58
C LYS A 227 2.08 7.46 -25.14
N LEU A 228 1.71 7.24 -23.87
CA LEU A 228 0.48 7.79 -23.30
C LEU A 228 0.50 9.32 -23.30
N SER A 229 1.63 9.95 -22.92
CA SER A 229 1.81 11.40 -22.98
C SER A 229 1.54 11.95 -24.39
N GLN A 230 2.11 11.31 -25.41
CA GLN A 230 1.90 11.70 -26.83
C GLN A 230 0.44 11.53 -27.25
N GLN A 231 -0.24 10.43 -26.87
CA GLN A 231 -1.63 10.17 -27.19
C GLN A 231 -2.59 11.18 -26.57
N ILE A 232 -2.31 11.57 -25.32
CA ILE A 232 -3.10 12.55 -24.58
C ILE A 232 -2.80 13.98 -25.04
N GLY A 233 -1.65 14.22 -25.67
CA GLY A 233 -1.21 15.57 -26.06
C GLY A 233 -0.53 16.33 -24.93
N LEU A 234 -0.02 15.64 -23.89
CA LEU A 234 0.81 16.25 -22.85
C LEU A 234 2.25 16.38 -23.35
N PRO A 235 2.84 17.59 -23.40
CA PRO A 235 4.23 17.76 -23.85
C PRO A 235 5.23 17.02 -22.97
N LEU A 236 6.14 16.27 -23.58
CA LEU A 236 7.12 15.44 -22.87
C LEU A 236 8.04 16.25 -21.92
N ASN A 237 8.33 17.50 -22.25
CA ASN A 237 9.10 18.39 -21.36
C ASN A 237 8.35 18.82 -20.11
N ARG A 238 7.09 18.43 -19.96
CA ARG A 238 6.25 18.62 -18.75
C ARG A 238 6.16 17.37 -17.90
N LEU A 239 6.67 16.23 -18.41
CA LEU A 239 6.65 14.95 -17.72
C LEU A 239 8.05 14.57 -17.25
N LEU A 240 8.21 14.37 -15.94
CA LEU A 240 9.42 13.88 -15.32
C LEU A 240 9.11 12.55 -14.62
N CYS A 241 9.95 11.55 -14.78
CA CYS A 241 9.76 10.24 -14.16
C CYS A 241 10.95 9.88 -13.24
N ARG A 242 10.71 8.97 -12.28
CA ARG A 242 11.77 8.53 -11.35
C ARG A 242 13.10 8.15 -12.04
N PRO A 243 13.15 7.37 -13.13
CA PRO A 243 14.40 7.03 -13.79
C PRO A 243 15.21 8.24 -14.26
N ASP A 244 14.56 9.38 -14.48
CA ASP A 244 15.25 10.59 -14.99
C ASP A 244 16.08 11.29 -13.89
N ILE A 245 15.72 11.11 -12.61
CA ILE A 245 16.33 11.84 -11.48
C ILE A 245 16.86 10.94 -10.35
N ASN A 246 16.62 9.63 -10.40
CA ASN A 246 16.93 8.73 -9.29
C ASN A 246 18.41 8.75 -8.87
N ALA A 247 19.31 8.90 -9.82
CA ALA A 247 20.76 8.98 -9.55
C ALA A 247 21.13 10.27 -8.79
N GLN A 248 20.45 11.38 -9.07
CA GLN A 248 20.70 12.70 -8.46
C GLN A 248 19.94 12.88 -7.15
N VAL A 249 18.75 12.29 -7.04
CA VAL A 249 17.86 12.38 -5.86
C VAL A 249 17.42 10.96 -5.45
N PRO A 250 18.33 10.14 -4.87
CA PRO A 250 18.03 8.74 -4.55
C PRO A 250 17.08 8.59 -3.36
N ALA A 251 17.08 9.52 -2.40
CA ALA A 251 16.25 9.45 -1.22
C ALA A 251 14.77 9.74 -1.54
N ILE A 252 13.89 8.82 -1.18
CA ILE A 252 12.45 8.96 -1.43
C ILE A 252 11.86 10.21 -0.72
N ARG A 253 12.32 10.51 0.49
CA ARG A 253 11.92 11.73 1.21
C ARG A 253 12.20 12.98 0.40
N ASP A 254 13.38 13.09 -0.20
CA ASP A 254 13.77 14.26 -0.97
C ASP A 254 12.92 14.40 -2.24
N ARG A 255 12.56 13.27 -2.87
CA ARG A 255 11.61 13.27 -4.00
C ARG A 255 10.22 13.74 -3.61
N TYR A 256 9.73 13.46 -2.38
CA TYR A 256 8.51 14.10 -1.87
C TYR A 256 8.73 15.59 -1.64
N CYS A 257 9.81 15.95 -0.97
CA CYS A 257 10.06 17.35 -0.58
C CYS A 257 10.26 18.32 -1.75
N MET A 258 10.56 17.83 -2.96
CA MET A 258 10.61 18.72 -4.13
C MET A 258 9.23 19.11 -4.68
N LEU A 259 8.14 18.47 -4.23
CA LEU A 259 6.79 18.68 -4.75
C LEU A 259 6.10 19.92 -4.15
N ASP A 260 5.10 20.42 -4.87
CA ASP A 260 4.16 21.43 -4.39
C ASP A 260 2.78 20.81 -4.09
N MET A 261 2.46 19.68 -4.71
CA MET A 261 1.28 18.89 -4.44
C MET A 261 1.55 17.43 -4.76
N HIS A 262 0.92 16.51 -4.04
CA HIS A 262 1.05 15.06 -4.25
C HIS A 262 -0.30 14.37 -4.16
N GLY A 263 -0.48 13.25 -4.85
CA GLY A 263 -1.60 12.36 -4.65
C GLY A 263 -1.69 11.25 -5.68
N VAL A 264 -2.68 10.38 -5.49
CA VAL A 264 -2.94 9.25 -6.38
C VAL A 264 -4.44 9.22 -6.67
N PRO A 265 -4.88 9.47 -7.93
CA PRO A 265 -6.30 9.42 -8.28
C PRO A 265 -6.78 7.99 -8.53
N ALA A 266 -6.36 7.05 -7.67
CA ALA A 266 -6.68 5.63 -7.79
C ALA A 266 -8.19 5.38 -7.80
N PHE A 267 -8.63 4.43 -8.60
CA PHE A 267 -10.02 3.96 -8.60
C PHE A 267 -10.42 3.36 -7.25
N ARG A 268 -9.46 2.79 -6.53
CA ARG A 268 -9.58 2.22 -5.18
C ARG A 268 -8.21 2.02 -4.56
N GLU A 269 -8.14 2.12 -3.24
CA GLU A 269 -6.89 1.99 -2.48
C GLU A 269 -7.15 1.37 -1.11
N GLY A 270 -6.35 0.35 -0.74
CA GLY A 270 -6.49 -0.31 0.56
C GLY A 270 -6.03 0.56 1.73
N TRP A 271 -4.98 1.35 1.50
CA TRP A 271 -4.50 2.40 2.41
C TRP A 271 -3.94 3.58 1.63
N GLY A 272 -2.79 3.46 1.02
CA GLY A 272 -2.11 4.57 0.35
C GLY A 272 -0.96 5.11 1.19
N LEU A 273 0.03 4.28 1.50
CA LEU A 273 1.25 4.70 2.21
C LEU A 273 1.85 5.99 1.63
N PRO A 274 1.94 6.17 0.29
CA PRO A 274 2.45 7.40 -0.30
C PRO A 274 1.70 8.67 0.10
N LEU A 275 0.39 8.58 0.37
CA LEU A 275 -0.39 9.74 0.82
C LEU A 275 0.05 10.18 2.22
N VAL A 276 0.22 9.22 3.13
CA VAL A 276 0.64 9.50 4.52
C VAL A 276 2.10 9.97 4.58
N GLU A 277 2.97 9.40 3.75
CA GLU A 277 4.38 9.82 3.61
C GLU A 277 4.50 11.26 3.10
N SER A 278 3.70 11.60 2.09
CA SER A 278 3.59 12.96 1.56
C SER A 278 3.14 13.96 2.63
N MET A 279 2.07 13.59 3.38
CA MET A 279 1.59 14.41 4.49
C MET A 279 2.65 14.57 5.58
N ALA A 280 3.42 13.52 5.90
CA ALA A 280 4.52 13.59 6.86
C ALA A 280 5.67 14.49 6.37
N CYS A 281 5.83 14.65 5.06
CA CYS A 281 6.71 15.63 4.43
C CYS A 281 6.07 17.05 4.33
N LYS A 282 4.84 17.22 4.85
CA LYS A 282 4.08 18.47 4.80
C LYS A 282 3.79 18.97 3.38
N ILE A 283 3.42 18.05 2.49
CA ILE A 283 3.03 18.34 1.11
C ILE A 283 1.51 18.33 1.01
N PRO A 284 0.85 19.32 0.38
CA PRO A 284 -0.58 19.30 0.09
C PRO A 284 -0.94 18.02 -0.67
N THR A 285 -1.86 17.22 -0.14
CA THR A 285 -2.13 15.86 -0.66
C THR A 285 -3.55 15.74 -1.16
N PHE A 286 -3.78 14.98 -2.25
CA PHE A 286 -5.11 14.68 -2.77
C PHE A 286 -5.34 13.17 -2.92
N ALA A 287 -6.60 12.76 -2.85
CA ALA A 287 -7.06 11.41 -3.19
C ALA A 287 -8.52 11.44 -3.66
N VAL A 288 -8.99 10.38 -4.31
CA VAL A 288 -10.40 10.24 -4.68
C VAL A 288 -11.25 10.00 -3.43
N ASP A 289 -12.45 10.55 -3.38
CA ASP A 289 -13.44 10.35 -2.31
C ASP A 289 -14.04 8.95 -2.37
N TRP A 290 -13.18 7.96 -2.06
CA TRP A 290 -13.53 6.55 -2.03
C TRP A 290 -12.51 5.75 -1.23
N SER A 291 -12.98 4.68 -0.57
CA SER A 291 -12.19 3.75 0.24
C SER A 291 -11.29 4.48 1.26
N SER A 292 -10.04 4.07 1.41
CA SER A 292 -9.09 4.74 2.32
C SER A 292 -8.73 6.18 1.92
N GLY A 293 -8.97 6.58 0.67
CA GLY A 293 -8.74 7.97 0.23
C GLY A 293 -9.56 8.97 1.05
N THR A 294 -10.85 8.69 1.27
CA THR A 294 -11.73 9.49 2.15
C THR A 294 -11.20 9.54 3.58
N GLU A 295 -10.76 8.39 4.11
CA GLU A 295 -10.22 8.28 5.45
C GLU A 295 -8.95 9.10 5.66
N ILE A 296 -8.04 9.13 4.66
CA ILE A 296 -6.74 9.79 4.78
C ILE A 296 -6.84 11.29 4.55
N VAL A 297 -7.45 11.72 3.44
CA VAL A 297 -7.45 13.14 3.06
C VAL A 297 -8.71 13.90 3.45
N GLY A 298 -9.73 13.22 3.98
CA GLY A 298 -10.95 13.85 4.50
C GLY A 298 -10.69 14.80 5.67
N ASP A 299 -11.74 15.43 6.18
CA ASP A 299 -11.70 16.37 7.32
C ASP A 299 -10.69 17.53 7.16
N GLY A 300 -10.51 18.02 5.93
CA GLY A 300 -9.60 19.12 5.61
C GLY A 300 -8.10 18.76 5.64
N ARG A 301 -7.74 17.47 5.71
CA ARG A 301 -6.35 17.00 5.69
C ARG A 301 -5.71 17.04 4.32
N GLY A 302 -6.52 17.16 3.26
CA GLY A 302 -6.08 17.20 1.88
C GLY A 302 -7.19 17.65 0.94
N TYR A 303 -6.97 17.49 -0.36
CA TYR A 303 -7.92 17.77 -1.41
C TYR A 303 -8.67 16.48 -1.77
N LEU A 304 -9.91 16.36 -1.32
CA LEU A 304 -10.74 15.20 -1.61
C LEU A 304 -11.38 15.40 -3.00
N ILE A 305 -11.02 14.53 -3.95
CA ILE A 305 -11.50 14.59 -5.34
C ILE A 305 -12.81 13.83 -5.44
N PRO A 306 -13.92 14.51 -5.77
CA PRO A 306 -15.23 13.87 -5.85
C PRO A 306 -15.25 12.78 -6.92
N ARG A 307 -15.97 11.70 -6.64
CA ARG A 307 -16.21 10.63 -7.59
C ARG A 307 -17.53 10.78 -8.32
N GLN A 308 -17.61 10.15 -9.49
CA GLN A 308 -18.87 9.99 -10.24
C GLN A 308 -19.89 9.20 -9.42
N PRO A 309 -21.19 9.39 -9.64
CA PRO A 309 -22.24 8.61 -8.99
C PRO A 309 -22.25 7.14 -9.43
N TYR A 310 -21.72 6.84 -10.62
CA TYR A 310 -21.58 5.47 -11.10
C TYR A 310 -20.21 4.89 -10.74
N MET A 311 -20.15 3.57 -10.65
CA MET A 311 -18.93 2.80 -10.43
C MET A 311 -18.92 1.61 -11.39
N THR A 312 -17.73 1.21 -11.83
CA THR A 312 -17.54 0.00 -12.66
C THR A 312 -16.95 -1.13 -11.83
N TYR A 313 -17.16 -2.38 -12.27
CA TYR A 313 -16.48 -3.49 -11.63
C TYR A 313 -15.01 -3.52 -12.06
N GLY A 314 -14.13 -3.58 -11.09
CA GLY A 314 -12.72 -3.78 -11.32
C GLY A 314 -12.42 -5.23 -11.70
N THR A 315 -11.29 -5.44 -12.35
CA THR A 315 -10.86 -6.77 -12.80
C THR A 315 -10.36 -7.68 -11.68
N TRP A 316 -10.10 -7.12 -10.50
CA TRP A 316 -9.56 -7.82 -9.34
C TRP A 316 -10.56 -7.87 -8.19
N GLY A 317 -10.87 -9.08 -7.72
CA GLY A 317 -11.73 -9.30 -6.54
C GLY A 317 -13.18 -8.85 -6.67
N GLY A 318 -13.65 -8.46 -7.86
CA GLY A 318 -15.02 -8.03 -8.10
C GLY A 318 -15.43 -6.72 -7.43
N ALA A 319 -14.53 -6.04 -6.73
CA ALA A 319 -14.79 -4.75 -6.13
C ALA A 319 -14.99 -3.65 -7.19
N ARG A 320 -15.76 -2.62 -6.85
CA ARG A 320 -16.08 -1.53 -7.78
C ARG A 320 -15.00 -0.46 -7.79
N ASP A 321 -14.69 0.01 -8.98
CA ASP A 321 -13.81 1.14 -9.26
C ASP A 321 -14.57 2.45 -9.20
N ALA A 322 -14.15 3.39 -8.36
CA ALA A 322 -14.70 4.74 -8.28
C ALA A 322 -13.99 5.66 -9.28
N HIS A 323 -14.75 6.21 -10.21
CA HIS A 323 -14.23 7.13 -11.22
C HIS A 323 -14.27 8.56 -10.69
N PRO A 324 -13.15 9.30 -10.66
CA PRO A 324 -13.17 10.70 -10.26
C PRO A 324 -13.95 11.55 -11.29
N VAL A 325 -14.52 12.65 -10.80
CA VAL A 325 -15.23 13.60 -11.67
C VAL A 325 -14.21 14.30 -12.59
N PRO A 326 -14.44 14.33 -13.93
CA PRO A 326 -13.58 15.08 -14.85
C PRO A 326 -13.48 16.56 -14.47
N GLY A 327 -12.28 17.13 -14.52
CA GLY A 327 -11.99 18.50 -14.13
C GLY A 327 -11.81 18.73 -12.62
N ALA A 328 -12.17 17.76 -11.77
CA ALA A 328 -12.11 17.96 -10.33
C ALA A 328 -10.66 18.00 -9.80
N LEU A 329 -9.78 17.17 -10.32
CA LEU A 329 -8.36 17.21 -9.94
C LEU A 329 -7.70 18.48 -10.48
N ARG A 330 -8.02 18.89 -11.71
CA ARG A 330 -7.57 20.18 -12.25
C ARG A 330 -8.01 21.34 -11.35
N ALA A 331 -9.26 21.37 -10.90
CA ALA A 331 -9.74 22.41 -9.99
C ALA A 331 -8.95 22.41 -8.65
N ALA A 332 -8.63 21.23 -8.10
CA ALA A 332 -7.81 21.12 -6.90
C ALA A 332 -6.35 21.62 -7.13
N MET A 333 -5.76 21.30 -8.28
CA MET A 333 -4.45 21.82 -8.67
C MET A 333 -4.48 23.35 -8.83
N GLU A 334 -5.53 23.92 -9.48
CA GLU A 334 -5.72 25.36 -9.61
C GLU A 334 -5.84 26.07 -8.25
N ASP A 335 -6.60 25.49 -7.32
CA ASP A 335 -6.77 26.02 -5.97
C ASP A 335 -5.41 26.04 -5.22
N ALA A 336 -4.69 24.93 -5.23
CA ALA A 336 -3.38 24.84 -4.58
C ALA A 336 -2.31 25.74 -5.24
N TYR A 337 -2.38 25.93 -6.56
CA TYR A 337 -1.48 26.80 -7.31
C TYR A 337 -1.71 28.28 -7.01
N ARG A 338 -2.97 28.72 -6.95
CA ARG A 338 -3.35 30.12 -6.76
C ARG A 338 -3.31 30.56 -5.29
N ASP A 339 -3.79 29.72 -4.38
CA ASP A 339 -3.83 30.01 -2.94
C ASP A 339 -2.83 29.20 -2.16
N ARG A 340 -1.57 29.65 -2.18
CA ARG A 340 -0.46 29.00 -1.46
C ARG A 340 -0.64 28.98 0.06
N LEU A 341 -1.35 29.96 0.63
CA LEU A 341 -1.64 29.99 2.06
C LEU A 341 -2.63 28.91 2.44
N LYS A 342 -3.69 28.74 1.66
CA LYS A 342 -4.65 27.65 1.85
C LYS A 342 -4.00 26.29 1.64
N ALA A 343 -3.19 26.11 0.60
CA ALA A 343 -2.47 24.86 0.35
C ALA A 343 -1.52 24.51 1.52
N SER A 344 -0.80 25.51 2.06
CA SER A 344 0.04 25.34 3.25
C SER A 344 -0.76 24.97 4.48
N TYR A 345 -1.93 25.58 4.69
CA TYR A 345 -2.82 25.25 5.81
C TYR A 345 -3.33 23.80 5.70
N VAL A 346 -3.77 23.38 4.53
CA VAL A 346 -4.20 21.99 4.27
C VAL A 346 -3.06 21.01 4.55
N ALA A 347 -1.85 21.33 4.10
CA ALA A 347 -0.66 20.54 4.38
C ALA A 347 -0.33 20.45 5.88
N ASP A 348 -0.51 21.54 6.63
CA ASP A 348 -0.34 21.54 8.09
C ASP A 348 -1.32 20.64 8.81
N VAL A 349 -2.60 20.62 8.40
CA VAL A 349 -3.63 19.74 8.96
C VAL A 349 -3.27 18.27 8.67
N GLY A 350 -2.90 17.97 7.43
CA GLY A 350 -2.46 16.63 7.02
C GLY A 350 -1.21 16.16 7.76
N TYR A 351 -0.21 17.04 7.90
CA TYR A 351 1.03 16.77 8.63
C TYR A 351 0.76 16.39 10.10
N LYS A 352 -0.02 17.20 10.82
CA LYS A 352 -0.36 16.93 12.23
C LYS A 352 -1.05 15.57 12.41
N TRP A 353 -1.90 15.18 11.48
CA TRP A 353 -2.55 13.89 11.50
C TRP A 353 -1.57 12.76 11.19
N ALA A 354 -0.73 12.91 10.16
CA ALA A 354 0.20 11.88 9.71
C ALA A 354 1.26 11.53 10.76
N ILE A 355 1.88 12.53 11.43
CA ILE A 355 2.91 12.29 12.45
C ILE A 355 2.37 11.57 13.69
N GLY A 356 1.06 11.60 13.92
CA GLY A 356 0.40 10.83 14.96
C GLY A 356 0.25 9.33 14.65
N ARG A 357 0.56 8.89 13.41
CA ARG A 357 0.46 7.51 12.95
C ARG A 357 1.84 6.85 12.93
N THR A 358 2.22 6.25 14.04
CA THR A 358 3.54 5.62 14.18
C THR A 358 3.45 4.11 13.95
N TRP A 359 4.55 3.52 13.47
CA TRP A 359 4.68 2.06 13.36
C TRP A 359 4.64 1.35 14.71
N ASP A 360 4.90 2.05 15.81
CA ASP A 360 4.71 1.50 17.16
C ASP A 360 3.23 1.22 17.44
N LYS A 361 2.33 2.13 17.08
CA LYS A 361 0.88 1.91 17.19
C LYS A 361 0.41 0.74 16.33
N THR A 362 0.97 0.58 15.12
CA THR A 362 0.71 -0.58 14.26
C THR A 362 1.14 -1.87 14.98
N THR A 363 2.36 -1.87 15.52
CA THR A 363 2.91 -3.05 16.21
C THR A 363 2.14 -3.36 17.49
N ASP A 364 1.73 -2.34 18.25
CA ASP A 364 0.91 -2.52 19.47
C ASP A 364 -0.41 -3.22 19.14
N ALA A 365 -1.09 -2.81 18.07
CA ALA A 365 -2.33 -3.45 17.62
C ALA A 365 -2.12 -4.91 17.23
N VAL A 366 -1.08 -5.20 16.45
CA VAL A 366 -0.72 -6.57 16.03
C VAL A 366 -0.34 -7.41 17.24
N GLU A 367 0.53 -6.92 18.13
CA GLU A 367 0.97 -7.62 19.33
C GLU A 367 -0.17 -7.93 20.29
N SER A 368 -1.09 -6.99 20.45
CA SER A 368 -2.30 -7.19 21.27
C SER A 368 -3.15 -8.36 20.75
N LEU A 369 -3.38 -8.40 19.43
CA LEU A 369 -4.14 -9.50 18.83
C LEU A 369 -3.38 -10.83 18.92
N VAL A 370 -2.05 -10.84 18.71
CA VAL A 370 -1.21 -12.04 18.90
C VAL A 370 -1.39 -12.62 20.30
N LYS A 371 -1.28 -11.80 21.35
CA LYS A 371 -1.46 -12.22 22.75
C LYS A 371 -2.86 -12.81 22.98
N GLN A 372 -3.89 -12.13 22.49
CA GLN A 372 -5.27 -12.59 22.59
C GLN A 372 -5.49 -13.96 21.92
N CYS A 373 -5.00 -14.14 20.69
CA CYS A 373 -5.12 -15.39 19.96
C CYS A 373 -4.39 -16.54 20.67
N MET A 374 -3.17 -16.30 21.17
CA MET A 374 -2.40 -17.31 21.89
C MET A 374 -3.08 -17.73 23.20
N GLU A 375 -3.64 -16.80 23.96
CA GLU A 375 -4.41 -17.13 25.18
C GLU A 375 -5.65 -17.98 24.87
N GLN A 376 -6.35 -17.67 23.77
CA GLN A 376 -7.51 -18.45 23.33
C GLN A 376 -7.12 -19.88 22.94
N LYS A 377 -6.01 -20.05 22.21
CA LYS A 377 -5.48 -21.37 21.84
C LYS A 377 -5.10 -22.21 23.07
N GLN A 378 -4.39 -21.62 24.04
CA GLN A 378 -4.01 -22.30 25.27
C GLN A 378 -5.23 -22.77 26.12
N ARG A 379 -6.34 -22.05 26.04
CA ARG A 379 -7.62 -22.44 26.69
C ARG A 379 -8.42 -23.49 25.92
N GLY A 380 -7.86 -24.09 24.85
CA GLY A 380 -8.50 -25.16 24.06
C GLY A 380 -9.65 -24.69 23.17
N ARG A 381 -9.81 -23.39 22.95
CA ARG A 381 -10.71 -22.89 21.91
C ARG A 381 -10.04 -23.10 20.56
N VAL A 382 -10.32 -24.22 19.93
CA VAL A 382 -9.85 -24.56 18.57
C VAL A 382 -10.74 -23.80 17.59
N PRO A 383 -10.22 -22.87 16.78
CA PRO A 383 -10.92 -22.44 15.60
C PRO A 383 -10.98 -23.61 14.60
N TYR A 384 -12.01 -23.70 13.85
CA TYR A 384 -12.40 -24.71 12.89
C TYR A 384 -11.30 -25.68 12.40
N SER A 385 -11.54 -26.99 12.58
CA SER A 385 -10.79 -28.06 11.92
C SER A 385 -11.03 -28.02 10.40
N LYS A 386 -9.97 -28.09 9.59
CA LYS A 386 -10.05 -28.27 8.12
C LYS A 386 -10.97 -29.43 7.70
N ALA A 387 -11.16 -30.44 8.57
CA ALA A 387 -12.00 -31.58 8.33
C ALA A 387 -13.52 -31.26 8.27
N ALA A 388 -13.95 -30.11 8.79
CA ALA A 388 -15.35 -29.68 8.80
C ALA A 388 -15.73 -28.79 7.61
N VAL A 389 -14.83 -28.55 6.66
CA VAL A 389 -15.00 -27.60 5.57
C VAL A 389 -15.22 -28.32 4.25
N PRO A 390 -16.24 -27.95 3.46
CA PRO A 390 -16.39 -28.47 2.10
C PRO A 390 -15.12 -28.18 1.27
N SER A 391 -14.78 -29.12 0.35
CA SER A 391 -13.65 -28.94 -0.58
C SER A 391 -13.67 -27.55 -1.21
N ALA A 392 -12.51 -26.91 -1.27
CA ALA A 392 -12.36 -25.56 -1.84
C ALA A 392 -13.00 -25.50 -3.23
N PRO A 393 -13.80 -24.46 -3.54
CA PRO A 393 -14.20 -24.23 -4.91
C PRO A 393 -12.93 -24.04 -5.76
N VAL A 394 -12.90 -24.64 -6.94
CA VAL A 394 -11.80 -24.49 -7.90
C VAL A 394 -11.84 -23.04 -8.38
N SER A 395 -11.20 -22.12 -7.65
CA SER A 395 -11.04 -20.76 -8.11
C SER A 395 -9.85 -20.70 -9.08
N ASN A 396 -10.01 -19.95 -10.18
CA ASN A 396 -8.98 -19.68 -11.19
C ASN A 396 -7.76 -18.87 -10.65
N VAL A 397 -7.44 -19.00 -9.38
CA VAL A 397 -6.33 -18.30 -8.72
C VAL A 397 -4.98 -18.67 -9.33
N GLN A 398 -4.84 -19.88 -9.88
CA GLN A 398 -3.60 -20.31 -10.54
C GLN A 398 -3.27 -19.53 -11.81
N GLN A 399 -4.26 -19.01 -12.54
CA GLN A 399 -4.03 -18.24 -13.77
C GLN A 399 -3.59 -16.80 -13.48
N ASN A 400 -4.07 -16.19 -12.38
CA ASN A 400 -3.78 -14.79 -12.07
C ASN A 400 -2.45 -14.56 -11.31
N VAL A 401 -1.89 -15.58 -10.65
CA VAL A 401 -0.59 -15.49 -9.99
C VAL A 401 0.57 -15.36 -11.01
N GLY A 402 0.34 -15.79 -12.27
CA GLY A 402 1.30 -15.66 -13.37
C GLY A 402 1.41 -14.24 -13.96
N GLU A 403 0.31 -13.48 -13.97
CA GLU A 403 0.27 -12.16 -14.64
C GLU A 403 0.82 -11.00 -13.81
N HIS A 404 0.91 -11.14 -12.47
CA HIS A 404 1.58 -10.16 -11.61
C HIS A 404 3.11 -10.31 -11.52
N ARG A 405 3.72 -11.25 -12.28
CA ARG A 405 5.15 -11.58 -12.21
C ARG A 405 6.09 -10.64 -13.00
N GLY A 406 5.59 -9.60 -13.61
CA GLY A 406 6.38 -8.67 -14.42
C GLY A 406 6.59 -7.32 -13.77
N GLY A 407 7.42 -7.21 -12.76
CA GLY A 407 7.73 -5.90 -12.20
C GLY A 407 8.58 -5.92 -10.93
N GLY A 408 9.67 -6.66 -10.97
CA GLY A 408 10.70 -6.54 -9.98
C GLY A 408 12.04 -6.31 -10.66
N VAL A 409 12.54 -5.12 -10.61
CA VAL A 409 13.93 -4.69 -10.32
C VAL A 409 13.87 -3.20 -10.12
#